data_db38cec70eced80b6638948efaf4c62c
#
_entry.id   db38cec70eced80b6638948efaf4c62c
#
_cell.length_a   1.000
_cell.length_b   1.000
_cell.length_c   1.000
_cell.angle_alpha   90.00
_cell.angle_beta   90.00
_cell.angle_gamma   90.00
#
_symmetry.space_group_name_H-M   'P 1'
#
loop_
_entity.id
_entity.type
_entity.pdbx_description
1 polymer ?
#
loop_
_entity_poly.entity_id
_entity_poly.type
_entity_poly.pdbx_seq_one_letter_code
_entity_poly.pdbx_strand_id
1 'polypeptide(L)'
;MLEATDVTRAPRRTAPPTWLVVALACAGQFLVVLDVSVVNVALPSMRADLGLDAQGLQWVVNAYAIAFAGFMLLGGRAGDLYGRKRMFLVGLGLFTLASLAGGLAQQDWQLLAARAVQGLGAAVLAPSTLTILTAAVPEGAARARAIGTWTAVGAGGGAAGGLVGGVLVDVLSWRWVLLINVPVGAVVLAGAALWLAESRAGDGRRLDLPGAVLVTAGLGTLAYGISQTEAAGWTATATVLPLLAGLALLGAFLAVESRTAAPLMPLGLLRVRAVASANVAMLLSGSAMFCMWFFMTLYAQNVLHYTPLEAGLALVPSSLAVILGSKLAPRLMRRMGARYVAVMGSLVAAVGFGWQSTLSVDGAYLTSIMVPGILMMLGAGLAATPLASLATSGARPEEAGLVSGLVNTSRTMGGSLGLAIMSTIAAARSAGSGAPGALTEGYALVFRTSTAVLLVGAVLMVLWLPRKPAASSPAA
;
A
#
# COMPACT_ATOMS: atom_id res chain seq x y z
N MET A 1 22.64 3.63 -65.35
CA MET A 1 23.29 2.76 -64.36
C MET A 1 23.26 3.49 -63.03
N LEU A 2 22.18 3.29 -62.27
CA LEU A 2 21.99 3.89 -60.94
C LEU A 2 21.95 2.70 -59.97
N GLU A 3 23.01 2.60 -59.13
CA GLU A 3 23.14 1.62 -58.07
C GLU A 3 22.06 1.86 -57.00
N ALA A 4 21.21 0.86 -56.83
CA ALA A 4 20.27 0.81 -55.74
C ALA A 4 21.04 0.51 -54.43
N THR A 5 21.19 1.49 -53.56
CA THR A 5 21.70 1.33 -52.22
C THR A 5 20.74 0.43 -51.44
N ASP A 6 21.21 -0.77 -51.17
CA ASP A 6 20.55 -1.78 -50.36
C ASP A 6 20.56 -1.28 -48.87
N VAL A 7 19.44 -0.69 -48.47
CA VAL A 7 19.21 -0.31 -47.07
C VAL A 7 18.95 -1.59 -46.30
N THR A 8 19.99 -2.16 -45.70
CA THR A 8 19.91 -3.28 -44.76
C THR A 8 18.90 -2.95 -43.66
N ARG A 9 17.67 -3.45 -43.83
CA ARG A 9 16.63 -3.44 -42.80
C ARG A 9 17.14 -4.22 -41.58
N ALA A 10 17.42 -3.49 -40.50
CA ALA A 10 17.66 -4.11 -39.16
C ALA A 10 16.55 -5.14 -38.89
N PRO A 11 16.88 -6.31 -38.31
CA PRO A 11 15.91 -7.36 -38.07
C PRO A 11 14.79 -6.82 -37.18
N ARG A 12 13.55 -6.82 -37.67
CA ARG A 12 12.35 -6.49 -36.87
C ARG A 12 12.29 -7.53 -35.77
N ARG A 13 12.64 -7.13 -34.53
CA ARG A 13 12.34 -7.94 -33.37
C ARG A 13 10.84 -8.22 -33.39
N THR A 14 10.48 -9.47 -33.47
CA THR A 14 9.09 -9.92 -33.36
C THR A 14 8.51 -9.39 -32.07
N ALA A 15 7.34 -8.75 -32.13
CA ALA A 15 6.68 -8.24 -30.94
C ALA A 15 6.53 -9.37 -29.91
N PRO A 16 6.84 -9.14 -28.64
CA PRO A 16 6.74 -10.19 -27.62
C PRO A 16 5.30 -10.67 -27.52
N PRO A 17 5.06 -11.97 -27.24
CA PRO A 17 3.72 -12.47 -27.06
C PRO A 17 3.04 -11.77 -25.87
N THR A 18 1.80 -11.36 -26.05
CA THR A 18 1.04 -10.56 -25.06
C THR A 18 1.00 -11.20 -23.68
N TRP A 19 0.92 -12.54 -23.61
CA TRP A 19 0.91 -13.27 -22.34
C TRP A 19 2.20 -13.04 -21.53
N LEU A 20 3.34 -12.91 -22.18
CA LEU A 20 4.63 -12.69 -21.52
C LEU A 20 4.70 -11.28 -20.89
N VAL A 21 4.18 -10.27 -21.61
CA VAL A 21 4.08 -8.90 -21.07
C VAL A 21 3.17 -8.87 -19.84
N VAL A 22 2.02 -9.56 -19.92
CA VAL A 22 1.10 -9.70 -18.77
C VAL A 22 1.77 -10.42 -17.61
N ALA A 23 2.50 -11.51 -17.88
CA ALA A 23 3.22 -12.25 -16.84
C ALA A 23 4.29 -11.40 -16.14
N LEU A 24 5.09 -10.63 -16.88
CA LEU A 24 6.11 -9.73 -16.31
C LEU A 24 5.49 -8.60 -15.47
N ALA A 25 4.40 -8.01 -15.95
CA ALA A 25 3.66 -6.99 -15.20
C ALA A 25 3.06 -7.58 -13.91
N CYS A 26 2.47 -8.78 -13.98
CA CYS A 26 1.94 -9.49 -12.81
C CYS A 26 3.05 -9.86 -11.82
N ALA A 27 4.23 -10.29 -12.29
CA ALA A 27 5.36 -10.62 -11.44
C ALA A 27 5.89 -9.39 -10.67
N GLY A 28 5.99 -8.23 -11.33
CA GLY A 28 6.36 -6.98 -10.68
C GLY A 28 5.34 -6.56 -9.60
N GLN A 29 4.04 -6.66 -9.88
CA GLN A 29 2.99 -6.38 -8.91
C GLN A 29 3.01 -7.38 -7.74
N PHE A 30 3.22 -8.66 -8.04
CA PHE A 30 3.32 -9.70 -7.02
C PHE A 30 4.45 -9.42 -6.03
N LEU A 31 5.65 -9.06 -6.52
CA LEU A 31 6.80 -8.72 -5.68
C LEU A 31 6.49 -7.57 -4.72
N VAL A 32 5.88 -6.49 -5.21
CA VAL A 32 5.52 -5.32 -4.38
C VAL A 32 4.55 -5.71 -3.26
N VAL A 33 3.53 -6.51 -3.57
CA VAL A 33 2.51 -6.88 -2.58
C VAL A 33 3.00 -7.98 -1.64
N LEU A 34 3.74 -8.95 -2.16
CA LEU A 34 4.37 -10.01 -1.38
C LEU A 34 5.28 -9.42 -0.30
N ASP A 35 6.16 -8.49 -0.68
CA ASP A 35 7.12 -7.86 0.23
C ASP A 35 6.44 -7.23 1.46
N VAL A 36 5.37 -6.48 1.24
CA VAL A 36 4.60 -5.87 2.34
C VAL A 36 4.07 -6.94 3.29
N SER A 37 3.62 -8.07 2.76
CA SER A 37 3.00 -9.13 3.56
C SER A 37 4.03 -9.99 4.31
N VAL A 38 5.13 -10.40 3.64
CA VAL A 38 6.17 -11.24 4.27
C VAL A 38 6.90 -10.52 5.40
N VAL A 39 7.13 -9.21 5.26
CA VAL A 39 7.81 -8.39 6.28
C VAL A 39 7.01 -8.34 7.58
N ASN A 40 5.68 -8.23 7.52
CA ASN A 40 4.86 -8.21 8.73
C ASN A 40 5.05 -9.46 9.60
N VAL A 41 5.16 -10.65 9.00
CA VAL A 41 5.38 -11.91 9.73
C VAL A 41 6.77 -11.96 10.35
N ALA A 42 7.77 -11.33 9.73
CA ALA A 42 9.17 -11.33 10.17
C ALA A 42 9.47 -10.29 11.27
N LEU A 43 8.56 -9.35 11.55
CA LEU A 43 8.79 -8.24 12.48
C LEU A 43 9.33 -8.66 13.86
N PRO A 44 8.75 -9.66 14.57
CA PRO A 44 9.28 -10.08 15.87
C PRO A 44 10.70 -10.66 15.78
N SER A 45 11.01 -11.40 14.72
CA SER A 45 12.35 -11.96 14.49
C SER A 45 13.37 -10.86 14.16
N MET A 46 13.00 -9.84 13.38
CA MET A 46 13.82 -8.65 13.13
C MET A 46 14.11 -7.89 14.41
N ARG A 47 13.10 -7.74 15.27
CA ARG A 47 13.24 -7.12 16.59
C ARG A 47 14.26 -7.84 17.46
N ALA A 48 14.15 -9.16 17.55
CA ALA A 48 15.04 -9.98 18.38
C ALA A 48 16.49 -9.94 17.90
N ASP A 49 16.72 -9.95 16.59
CA ASP A 49 18.05 -10.02 16.00
C ASP A 49 18.78 -8.67 15.96
N LEU A 50 18.06 -7.58 15.64
CA LEU A 50 18.61 -6.22 15.50
C LEU A 50 18.44 -5.35 16.75
N GLY A 51 17.79 -5.85 17.81
CA GLY A 51 17.56 -5.10 19.03
C GLY A 51 16.59 -3.92 18.86
N LEU A 52 15.65 -4.01 17.90
CA LEU A 52 14.69 -2.93 17.64
C LEU A 52 13.76 -2.72 18.85
N ASP A 53 13.54 -1.47 19.21
CA ASP A 53 12.47 -1.09 20.13
C ASP A 53 11.09 -1.10 19.41
N ALA A 54 10.04 -0.72 20.11
CA ALA A 54 8.69 -0.65 19.54
C ALA A 54 8.60 0.37 18.41
N GLN A 55 9.32 1.49 18.53
CA GLN A 55 9.38 2.53 17.50
C GLN A 55 10.14 2.04 16.26
N GLY A 56 11.31 1.41 16.43
CA GLY A 56 12.07 0.82 15.32
C GLY A 56 11.27 -0.21 14.54
N LEU A 57 10.51 -1.06 15.25
CA LEU A 57 9.65 -2.06 14.63
C LEU A 57 8.56 -1.43 13.73
N GLN A 58 7.92 -0.36 14.20
CA GLN A 58 6.97 0.42 13.43
C GLN A 58 7.63 1.06 12.20
N TRP A 59 8.87 1.55 12.35
CA TRP A 59 9.60 2.19 11.25
C TRP A 59 10.01 1.22 10.14
N VAL A 60 10.19 -0.07 10.41
CA VAL A 60 10.41 -1.09 9.37
C VAL A 60 9.26 -1.08 8.34
N VAL A 61 8.02 -0.89 8.80
CA VAL A 61 6.84 -0.78 7.92
C VAL A 61 6.69 0.62 7.35
N ASN A 62 6.81 1.66 8.20
CA ASN A 62 6.53 3.04 7.81
C ASN A 62 7.57 3.62 6.84
N ALA A 63 8.85 3.29 6.97
CA ALA A 63 9.88 3.79 6.05
C ALA A 63 9.56 3.41 4.59
N TYR A 64 9.15 2.17 4.38
CA TYR A 64 8.68 1.72 3.07
C TYR A 64 7.37 2.42 2.65
N ALA A 65 6.36 2.40 3.51
CA ALA A 65 5.02 2.88 3.17
C ALA A 65 4.97 4.38 2.87
N ILE A 66 5.71 5.20 3.62
CA ILE A 66 5.79 6.65 3.42
C ILE A 66 6.52 6.97 2.11
N ALA A 67 7.66 6.32 1.87
CA ALA A 67 8.40 6.49 0.62
C ALA A 67 7.57 6.04 -0.59
N PHE A 68 6.90 4.89 -0.48
CA PHE A 68 5.99 4.37 -1.50
C PHE A 68 4.85 5.34 -1.79
N ALA A 69 4.12 5.80 -0.76
CA ALA A 69 2.96 6.68 -0.93
C ALA A 69 3.36 8.05 -1.50
N GLY A 70 4.43 8.65 -0.99
CA GLY A 70 4.88 9.99 -1.38
C GLY A 70 5.38 10.07 -2.83
N PHE A 71 6.06 9.03 -3.30
CA PHE A 71 6.63 8.99 -4.65
C PHE A 71 5.76 8.26 -5.68
N MET A 72 4.66 7.63 -5.28
CA MET A 72 3.84 6.80 -6.18
C MET A 72 3.27 7.58 -7.37
N LEU A 73 2.75 8.79 -7.15
CA LEU A 73 2.21 9.64 -8.21
C LEU A 73 3.31 10.10 -9.17
N LEU A 74 4.47 10.46 -8.61
CA LEU A 74 5.65 10.83 -9.40
C LEU A 74 6.15 9.65 -10.22
N GLY A 75 6.20 8.44 -9.64
CA GLY A 75 6.62 7.21 -10.34
C GLY A 75 5.73 6.87 -11.52
N GLY A 76 4.40 7.01 -11.37
CA GLY A 76 3.44 6.82 -12.47
C GLY A 76 3.71 7.80 -13.62
N ARG A 77 3.92 9.09 -13.29
CA ARG A 77 4.21 10.12 -14.28
C ARG A 77 5.57 9.95 -14.93
N ALA A 78 6.58 9.50 -14.19
CA ALA A 78 7.90 9.21 -14.74
C ALA A 78 7.83 8.13 -15.84
N GLY A 79 6.95 7.13 -15.69
CA GLY A 79 6.70 6.11 -16.72
C GLY A 79 6.20 6.70 -18.04
N ASP A 80 5.32 7.67 -17.98
CA ASP A 80 4.78 8.33 -19.17
C ASP A 80 5.81 9.23 -19.86
N LEU A 81 6.68 9.90 -19.10
CA LEU A 81 7.71 10.83 -19.62
C LEU A 81 8.96 10.13 -20.11
N TYR A 82 9.54 9.26 -19.30
CA TYR A 82 10.86 8.65 -19.56
C TYR A 82 10.79 7.28 -20.22
N GLY A 83 9.59 6.71 -20.28
CA GLY A 83 9.35 5.40 -20.88
C GLY A 83 8.95 4.35 -19.85
N ARG A 84 7.91 3.62 -20.14
CA ARG A 84 7.28 2.64 -19.24
C ARG A 84 8.20 1.47 -18.93
N LYS A 85 8.88 0.91 -19.96
CA LYS A 85 9.89 -0.14 -19.77
C LYS A 85 11.06 0.33 -18.91
N ARG A 86 11.62 1.54 -19.20
CA ARG A 86 12.73 2.10 -18.43
C ARG A 86 12.37 2.25 -16.96
N MET A 87 11.20 2.82 -16.67
CA MET A 87 10.77 3.03 -15.28
C MET A 87 10.47 1.70 -14.58
N PHE A 88 9.92 0.72 -15.28
CA PHE A 88 9.77 -0.63 -14.74
C PHE A 88 11.13 -1.24 -14.34
N LEU A 89 12.14 -1.17 -15.21
CA LEU A 89 13.49 -1.68 -14.94
C LEU A 89 14.16 -0.92 -13.80
N VAL A 90 14.06 0.42 -13.77
CA VAL A 90 14.63 1.25 -12.70
C VAL A 90 13.94 0.95 -11.36
N GLY A 91 12.61 0.93 -11.34
CA GLY A 91 11.85 0.64 -10.12
C GLY A 91 12.13 -0.77 -9.58
N LEU A 92 12.11 -1.78 -10.45
CA LEU A 92 12.42 -3.15 -10.06
C LEU A 92 13.88 -3.33 -9.65
N GLY A 93 14.82 -2.70 -10.36
CA GLY A 93 16.25 -2.73 -10.02
C GLY A 93 16.51 -2.11 -8.64
N LEU A 94 15.95 -0.92 -8.39
CA LEU A 94 16.05 -0.24 -7.10
C LEU A 94 15.42 -1.06 -5.98
N PHE A 95 14.21 -1.62 -6.21
CA PHE A 95 13.52 -2.50 -5.28
C PHE A 95 14.36 -3.74 -4.93
N THR A 96 14.92 -4.40 -5.94
CA THR A 96 15.72 -5.63 -5.79
C THR A 96 17.05 -5.36 -5.06
N LEU A 97 17.75 -4.28 -5.41
CA LEU A 97 19.00 -3.89 -4.74
C LEU A 97 18.76 -3.46 -3.29
N ALA A 98 17.69 -2.73 -3.03
CA ALA A 98 17.31 -2.36 -1.67
C ALA A 98 16.90 -3.60 -0.85
N SER A 99 16.22 -4.58 -1.46
CA SER A 99 15.90 -5.86 -0.82
C SER A 99 17.18 -6.63 -0.46
N LEU A 100 18.18 -6.65 -1.35
CA LEU A 100 19.49 -7.23 -1.06
C LEU A 100 20.16 -6.52 0.13
N ALA A 101 20.22 -5.19 0.11
CA ALA A 101 20.80 -4.40 1.19
C ALA A 101 20.10 -4.65 2.53
N GLY A 102 18.76 -4.67 2.55
CA GLY A 102 17.97 -4.94 3.74
C GLY A 102 18.14 -6.36 4.28
N GLY A 103 18.26 -7.36 3.39
CA GLY A 103 18.54 -8.75 3.79
C GLY A 103 19.96 -8.96 4.37
N LEU A 104 20.90 -8.07 4.03
CA LEU A 104 22.26 -8.06 4.55
C LEU A 104 22.46 -7.10 5.75
N ALA A 105 21.42 -6.42 6.19
CA ALA A 105 21.48 -5.45 7.28
C ALA A 105 21.92 -6.11 8.59
N GLN A 106 22.86 -5.46 9.28
CA GLN A 106 23.38 -5.88 10.59
C GLN A 106 23.02 -4.89 11.70
N GLN A 107 22.47 -3.73 11.32
CA GLN A 107 22.04 -2.68 12.23
C GLN A 107 20.65 -2.17 11.82
N ASP A 108 19.91 -1.62 12.77
CA ASP A 108 18.56 -1.08 12.61
C ASP A 108 18.48 -0.05 11.48
N TRP A 109 19.34 0.98 11.51
CA TRP A 109 19.35 2.06 10.52
C TRP A 109 19.59 1.56 9.08
N GLN A 110 20.40 0.48 8.91
CA GLN A 110 20.63 -0.12 7.59
C GLN A 110 19.34 -0.73 7.03
N LEU A 111 18.60 -1.46 7.87
CA LEU A 111 17.32 -2.03 7.50
C LEU A 111 16.31 -0.91 7.17
N LEU A 112 16.22 0.12 8.01
CA LEU A 112 15.28 1.24 7.80
C LEU A 112 15.60 2.01 6.52
N ALA A 113 16.88 2.30 6.26
CA ALA A 113 17.33 2.95 5.03
C ALA A 113 17.01 2.09 3.79
N ALA A 114 17.28 0.78 3.87
CA ALA A 114 16.95 -0.15 2.79
C ALA A 114 15.43 -0.19 2.54
N ARG A 115 14.60 -0.20 3.59
CA ARG A 115 13.13 -0.14 3.47
C ARG A 115 12.65 1.15 2.80
N ALA A 116 13.23 2.30 3.15
CA ALA A 116 12.90 3.58 2.50
C ALA A 116 13.24 3.55 0.99
N VAL A 117 14.43 3.08 0.62
CA VAL A 117 14.86 2.95 -0.78
C VAL A 117 14.01 1.92 -1.53
N GLN A 118 13.64 0.81 -0.88
CA GLN A 118 12.76 -0.21 -1.44
C GLN A 118 11.36 0.37 -1.72
N GLY A 119 10.83 1.21 -0.81
CA GLY A 119 9.59 1.95 -1.01
C GLY A 119 9.63 2.89 -2.22
N LEU A 120 10.75 3.59 -2.46
CA LEU A 120 10.97 4.38 -3.68
C LEU A 120 10.95 3.50 -4.93
N GLY A 121 11.63 2.35 -4.90
CA GLY A 121 11.61 1.38 -6.00
C GLY A 121 10.20 0.89 -6.31
N ALA A 122 9.45 0.53 -5.28
CA ALA A 122 8.05 0.11 -5.39
C ALA A 122 7.14 1.22 -5.94
N ALA A 123 7.37 2.48 -5.54
CA ALA A 123 6.60 3.64 -6.00
C ALA A 123 6.70 3.86 -7.52
N VAL A 124 7.84 3.51 -8.12
CA VAL A 124 8.04 3.55 -9.57
C VAL A 124 7.55 2.26 -10.24
N LEU A 125 7.79 1.11 -9.61
CA LEU A 125 7.45 -0.21 -10.17
C LEU A 125 5.93 -0.43 -10.26
N ALA A 126 5.19 -0.21 -9.19
CA ALA A 126 3.77 -0.55 -9.11
C ALA A 126 2.91 0.13 -10.20
N PRO A 127 2.95 1.45 -10.44
CA PRO A 127 2.21 2.06 -11.53
C PRO A 127 2.73 1.62 -12.91
N SER A 128 4.03 1.34 -13.05
CA SER A 128 4.63 0.87 -14.30
C SER A 128 4.08 -0.50 -14.72
N THR A 129 3.78 -1.39 -13.78
CA THR A 129 3.21 -2.71 -14.09
C THR A 129 1.86 -2.59 -14.79
N LEU A 130 0.97 -1.74 -14.29
CA LEU A 130 -0.36 -1.53 -14.86
C LEU A 130 -0.30 -0.81 -16.21
N THR A 131 0.56 0.21 -16.34
CA THR A 131 0.68 0.97 -17.59
C THR A 131 1.29 0.14 -18.72
N ILE A 132 2.25 -0.74 -18.44
CA ILE A 132 2.80 -1.68 -19.42
C ILE A 132 1.72 -2.65 -19.88
N LEU A 133 0.96 -3.22 -18.95
CA LEU A 133 -0.11 -4.15 -19.24
C LEU A 133 -1.19 -3.52 -20.13
N THR A 134 -1.65 -2.33 -19.77
CA THR A 134 -2.71 -1.62 -20.52
C THR A 134 -2.25 -1.14 -21.89
N ALA A 135 -0.96 -0.83 -22.07
CA ALA A 135 -0.38 -0.47 -23.35
C ALA A 135 -0.23 -1.66 -24.29
N ALA A 136 0.06 -2.86 -23.76
CA ALA A 136 0.31 -4.06 -24.55
C ALA A 136 -0.97 -4.82 -24.96
N VAL A 137 -2.05 -4.64 -24.20
CA VAL A 137 -3.30 -5.40 -24.42
C VAL A 137 -4.37 -4.50 -25.05
N PRO A 138 -4.95 -4.90 -26.21
CA PRO A 138 -6.02 -4.14 -26.85
C PRO A 138 -7.22 -3.90 -25.95
N GLU A 139 -7.93 -2.79 -26.16
CA GLU A 139 -9.14 -2.45 -25.42
C GLU A 139 -10.25 -3.50 -25.55
N GLY A 140 -11.10 -3.57 -24.55
CA GLY A 140 -12.22 -4.52 -24.52
C GLY A 140 -12.00 -5.68 -23.54
N ALA A 141 -12.61 -6.84 -23.85
CA ALA A 141 -12.63 -8.01 -22.98
C ALA A 141 -11.24 -8.59 -22.66
N ALA A 142 -10.28 -8.45 -23.58
CA ALA A 142 -8.90 -8.91 -23.38
C ALA A 142 -8.19 -8.11 -22.31
N ARG A 143 -8.27 -6.76 -22.37
CA ARG A 143 -7.69 -5.85 -21.37
C ARG A 143 -8.36 -6.03 -20.00
N ALA A 144 -9.69 -6.17 -19.95
CA ALA A 144 -10.41 -6.44 -18.72
C ALA A 144 -9.95 -7.74 -18.05
N ARG A 145 -9.72 -8.82 -18.82
CA ARG A 145 -9.15 -10.08 -18.29
C ARG A 145 -7.73 -9.91 -17.77
N ALA A 146 -6.88 -9.21 -18.51
CA ALA A 146 -5.49 -8.97 -18.10
C ALA A 146 -5.41 -8.16 -16.79
N ILE A 147 -6.20 -7.09 -16.65
CA ILE A 147 -6.31 -6.30 -15.40
C ILE A 147 -6.87 -7.17 -14.28
N GLY A 148 -7.87 -8.00 -14.56
CA GLY A 148 -8.42 -8.95 -13.58
C GLY A 148 -7.36 -9.94 -13.07
N THR A 149 -6.51 -10.47 -13.97
CA THR A 149 -5.38 -11.34 -13.60
C THR A 149 -4.35 -10.58 -12.75
N TRP A 150 -3.97 -9.38 -13.15
CA TRP A 150 -3.03 -8.52 -12.43
C TRP A 150 -3.54 -8.23 -11.01
N THR A 151 -4.83 -7.90 -10.85
CA THR A 151 -5.46 -7.68 -9.54
C THR A 151 -5.47 -8.95 -8.69
N ALA A 152 -5.81 -10.09 -9.31
CA ALA A 152 -5.85 -11.38 -8.60
C ALA A 152 -4.46 -11.83 -8.14
N VAL A 153 -3.41 -11.60 -8.96
CA VAL A 153 -2.03 -11.91 -8.60
C VAL A 153 -1.55 -10.99 -7.47
N GLY A 154 -1.91 -9.70 -7.49
CA GLY A 154 -1.61 -8.80 -6.39
C GLY A 154 -2.27 -9.27 -5.09
N ALA A 155 -3.56 -9.61 -5.11
CA ALA A 155 -4.24 -10.13 -3.92
C ALA A 155 -3.63 -11.47 -3.46
N GLY A 156 -3.22 -12.33 -4.42
CA GLY A 156 -2.53 -13.58 -4.15
C GLY A 156 -1.18 -13.37 -3.46
N GLY A 157 -0.43 -12.33 -3.84
CA GLY A 157 0.82 -11.93 -3.19
C GLY A 157 0.62 -11.60 -1.72
N GLY A 158 -0.45 -10.85 -1.39
CA GLY A 158 -0.80 -10.56 0.00
C GLY A 158 -1.17 -11.82 0.81
N ALA A 159 -1.92 -12.74 0.22
CA ALA A 159 -2.29 -14.00 0.87
C ALA A 159 -1.08 -14.94 1.01
N ALA A 160 -0.26 -15.05 -0.04
CA ALA A 160 0.92 -15.91 -0.04
C ALA A 160 2.01 -15.40 0.91
N GLY A 161 2.10 -14.08 1.12
CA GLY A 161 3.15 -13.48 1.94
C GLY A 161 3.16 -13.96 3.38
N GLY A 162 2.00 -14.17 3.98
CA GLY A 162 1.91 -14.76 5.32
C GLY A 162 2.52 -16.15 5.38
N LEU A 163 2.16 -17.02 4.44
CA LEU A 163 2.67 -18.37 4.36
C LEU A 163 4.17 -18.40 3.99
N VAL A 164 4.53 -17.72 2.91
CA VAL A 164 5.93 -17.68 2.43
C VAL A 164 6.83 -17.05 3.48
N GLY A 165 6.39 -15.93 4.10
CA GLY A 165 7.13 -15.27 5.16
C GLY A 165 7.34 -16.17 6.36
N GLY A 166 6.29 -16.88 6.80
CA GLY A 166 6.36 -17.82 7.91
C GLY A 166 7.39 -18.92 7.65
N VAL A 167 7.30 -19.59 6.49
CA VAL A 167 8.25 -20.63 6.10
C VAL A 167 9.68 -20.10 6.07
N LEU A 168 9.89 -18.95 5.45
CA LEU A 168 11.24 -18.37 5.31
C LEU A 168 11.85 -18.03 6.67
N VAL A 169 11.06 -17.48 7.60
CA VAL A 169 11.51 -17.11 8.94
C VAL A 169 11.81 -18.35 9.77
N ASP A 170 10.93 -19.36 9.76
CA ASP A 170 11.08 -20.56 10.56
C ASP A 170 12.23 -21.47 10.07
N VAL A 171 12.36 -21.66 8.74
CA VAL A 171 13.32 -22.62 8.16
C VAL A 171 14.70 -22.00 7.94
N LEU A 172 14.75 -20.72 7.61
CA LEU A 172 16.00 -20.03 7.25
C LEU A 172 16.33 -18.89 8.22
N SER A 173 15.78 -17.69 7.97
CA SER A 173 15.88 -16.53 8.86
C SER A 173 14.98 -15.40 8.32
N TRP A 174 14.71 -14.38 9.14
CA TRP A 174 13.99 -13.18 8.70
C TRP A 174 14.64 -12.48 7.49
N ARG A 175 15.95 -12.60 7.32
CA ARG A 175 16.68 -12.00 6.19
C ARG A 175 16.18 -12.48 4.84
N TRP A 176 15.75 -13.73 4.78
CA TRP A 176 15.24 -14.34 3.55
C TRP A 176 13.89 -13.75 3.08
N VAL A 177 13.14 -13.08 3.96
CA VAL A 177 11.91 -12.39 3.52
C VAL A 177 12.22 -11.21 2.58
N LEU A 178 13.42 -10.64 2.69
CA LEU A 178 13.92 -9.62 1.77
C LEU A 178 14.74 -10.25 0.65
N LEU A 179 15.62 -11.19 0.96
CA LEU A 179 16.51 -11.84 -0.03
C LEU A 179 15.76 -12.62 -1.10
N ILE A 180 14.55 -13.14 -0.83
CA ILE A 180 13.74 -13.83 -1.86
C ILE A 180 13.38 -12.93 -3.04
N ASN A 181 13.29 -11.63 -2.81
CA ASN A 181 13.05 -10.65 -3.88
C ASN A 181 14.23 -10.56 -4.86
N VAL A 182 15.44 -10.98 -4.47
CA VAL A 182 16.65 -10.85 -5.30
C VAL A 182 16.63 -11.81 -6.49
N PRO A 183 16.51 -13.15 -6.30
CA PRO A 183 16.46 -14.08 -7.44
C PRO A 183 15.22 -13.84 -8.31
N VAL A 184 14.05 -13.59 -7.71
CA VAL A 184 12.82 -13.33 -8.47
C VAL A 184 12.93 -12.02 -9.23
N GLY A 185 13.41 -10.96 -8.58
CA GLY A 185 13.63 -9.66 -9.21
C GLY A 185 14.64 -9.73 -10.36
N ALA A 186 15.74 -10.47 -10.20
CA ALA A 186 16.74 -10.66 -11.25
C ALA A 186 16.15 -11.36 -12.49
N VAL A 187 15.35 -12.41 -12.30
CA VAL A 187 14.66 -13.11 -13.40
C VAL A 187 13.67 -12.18 -14.12
N VAL A 188 12.86 -11.42 -13.35
CA VAL A 188 11.89 -10.47 -13.94
C VAL A 188 12.60 -9.32 -14.63
N LEU A 189 13.71 -8.79 -14.07
CA LEU A 189 14.56 -7.77 -14.71
C LEU A 189 15.13 -8.26 -16.05
N ALA A 190 15.70 -9.44 -16.08
CA ALA A 190 16.23 -10.04 -17.29
C ALA A 190 15.11 -10.23 -18.34
N GLY A 191 13.97 -10.77 -17.93
CA GLY A 191 12.80 -10.94 -18.79
C GLY A 191 12.29 -9.61 -19.34
N ALA A 192 12.15 -8.59 -18.48
CA ALA A 192 11.70 -7.27 -18.90
C ALA A 192 12.70 -6.57 -19.84
N ALA A 193 13.99 -6.68 -19.58
CA ALA A 193 15.04 -6.13 -20.44
C ALA A 193 15.01 -6.74 -21.85
N LEU A 194 14.82 -8.04 -21.95
CA LEU A 194 14.83 -8.78 -23.19
C LEU A 194 13.54 -8.62 -24.00
N TRP A 195 12.38 -8.69 -23.34
CA TRP A 195 11.10 -8.85 -24.03
C TRP A 195 10.16 -7.65 -23.98
N LEU A 196 10.29 -6.72 -23.01
CA LEU A 196 9.42 -5.54 -23.04
C LEU A 196 9.85 -4.57 -24.14
N ALA A 197 8.86 -4.03 -24.87
CA ALA A 197 9.06 -2.93 -25.80
C ALA A 197 8.94 -1.58 -25.04
N GLU A 198 9.75 -0.60 -25.44
CA GLU A 198 9.63 0.76 -24.87
C GLU A 198 8.39 1.44 -25.42
N SER A 199 7.64 2.12 -24.55
CA SER A 199 6.50 2.94 -24.91
C SER A 199 6.46 4.20 -24.05
N ARG A 200 6.02 5.33 -24.64
CA ARG A 200 5.90 6.63 -23.98
C ARG A 200 4.56 7.27 -24.33
N ALA A 201 4.01 8.03 -23.42
CA ALA A 201 2.75 8.74 -23.67
C ALA A 201 2.91 10.08 -24.39
N GLY A 202 4.12 10.57 -24.61
CA GLY A 202 4.38 11.75 -25.46
C GLY A 202 4.07 13.14 -24.84
N ASP A 203 3.53 13.20 -23.63
CA ASP A 203 3.21 14.47 -22.97
C ASP A 203 4.45 15.11 -22.35
N GLY A 204 4.91 16.22 -22.91
CA GLY A 204 6.13 16.97 -22.51
C GLY A 204 6.05 17.70 -21.15
N ARG A 205 5.19 17.26 -20.23
CA ARG A 205 5.03 17.88 -18.91
C ARG A 205 6.14 17.44 -17.95
N ARG A 206 6.67 18.38 -17.16
CA ARG A 206 7.77 18.13 -16.20
C ARG A 206 7.29 17.35 -14.97
N LEU A 207 8.24 16.62 -14.31
CA LEU A 207 8.02 16.01 -13.01
C LEU A 207 8.01 17.07 -11.91
N ASP A 208 7.06 16.98 -10.99
CA ASP A 208 7.05 17.76 -9.76
C ASP A 208 7.82 17.03 -8.66
N LEU A 209 9.14 17.00 -8.79
CA LEU A 209 10.03 16.43 -7.78
C LEU A 209 9.95 17.17 -6.43
N PRO A 210 9.91 18.53 -6.40
CA PRO A 210 9.74 19.26 -5.15
C PRO A 210 8.47 18.85 -4.39
N GLY A 211 7.32 18.71 -5.07
CA GLY A 211 6.08 18.25 -4.44
C GLY A 211 6.21 16.84 -3.84
N ALA A 212 6.81 15.89 -4.56
CA ALA A 212 7.02 14.54 -4.05
C ALA A 212 7.93 14.51 -2.82
N VAL A 213 9.02 15.27 -2.82
CA VAL A 213 9.94 15.37 -1.69
C VAL A 213 9.24 16.00 -0.48
N LEU A 214 8.52 17.10 -0.68
CA LEU A 214 7.83 17.82 0.40
C LEU A 214 6.75 16.96 1.05
N VAL A 215 5.92 16.26 0.29
CA VAL A 215 4.87 15.39 0.86
C VAL A 215 5.47 14.20 1.60
N THR A 216 6.53 13.58 1.04
CA THR A 216 7.20 12.43 1.67
C THR A 216 7.90 12.85 2.97
N ALA A 217 8.68 13.93 2.92
CA ALA A 217 9.36 14.47 4.10
C ALA A 217 8.35 14.93 5.16
N GLY A 218 7.28 15.62 4.76
CA GLY A 218 6.21 16.07 5.66
C GLY A 218 5.54 14.92 6.40
N LEU A 219 5.15 13.87 5.68
CA LEU A 219 4.54 12.68 6.29
C LEU A 219 5.52 11.92 7.18
N GLY A 220 6.77 11.75 6.74
CA GLY A 220 7.80 11.09 7.53
C GLY A 220 8.09 11.84 8.83
N THR A 221 8.21 13.16 8.75
CA THR A 221 8.47 14.01 9.92
C THR A 221 7.27 14.04 10.88
N LEU A 222 6.02 14.03 10.37
CA LEU A 222 4.82 13.88 11.20
C LEU A 222 4.79 12.52 11.91
N ALA A 223 5.02 11.43 11.16
CA ALA A 223 5.04 10.09 11.73
C ALA A 223 6.12 9.95 12.80
N TYR A 224 7.30 10.55 12.58
CA TYR A 224 8.38 10.61 13.57
C TYR A 224 7.97 11.41 14.82
N GLY A 225 7.40 12.60 14.64
CA GLY A 225 6.92 13.42 15.77
C GLY A 225 5.86 12.70 16.61
N ILE A 226 4.93 11.98 15.94
CA ILE A 226 3.93 11.16 16.63
C ILE A 226 4.60 10.04 17.43
N SER A 227 5.56 9.32 16.86
CA SER A 227 6.24 8.23 17.55
C SER A 227 7.10 8.69 18.74
N GLN A 228 7.59 9.94 18.74
CA GLN A 228 8.33 10.51 19.87
C GLN A 228 7.44 10.83 21.08
N THR A 229 6.12 10.89 20.91
CA THR A 229 5.21 11.16 22.04
C THR A 229 5.27 10.11 23.13
N GLU A 230 5.62 8.85 22.79
CA GLU A 230 5.78 7.76 23.73
C GLU A 230 6.98 7.97 24.66
N ALA A 231 8.14 8.30 24.08
CA ALA A 231 9.38 8.43 24.85
C ALA A 231 9.53 9.78 25.58
N ALA A 232 9.07 10.88 24.95
CA ALA A 232 9.30 12.23 25.40
C ALA A 232 8.03 12.96 25.88
N GLY A 233 6.84 12.44 25.62
CA GLY A 233 5.56 13.08 25.92
C GLY A 233 5.15 14.13 24.87
N TRP A 234 3.89 14.58 24.93
CA TRP A 234 3.29 15.48 23.93
C TRP A 234 3.86 16.92 23.90
N THR A 235 4.40 17.39 25.02
CA THR A 235 4.90 18.78 25.18
C THR A 235 6.40 18.92 24.99
N ALA A 236 7.13 17.81 24.83
CA ALA A 236 8.58 17.84 24.64
C ALA A 236 8.96 18.44 23.29
N THR A 237 10.07 19.17 23.27
CA THR A 237 10.62 19.76 22.03
C THR A 237 10.89 18.68 20.96
N ALA A 238 11.34 17.48 21.38
CA ALA A 238 11.56 16.33 20.51
C ALA A 238 10.29 15.85 19.81
N THR A 239 9.11 16.13 20.35
CA THR A 239 7.80 15.83 19.77
C THR A 239 7.25 17.02 18.99
N VAL A 240 7.19 18.18 19.63
CA VAL A 240 6.52 19.37 19.08
C VAL A 240 7.22 19.88 17.82
N LEU A 241 8.57 19.91 17.83
CA LEU A 241 9.33 20.44 16.69
C LEU A 241 9.12 19.59 15.41
N PRO A 242 9.24 18.25 15.41
CA PRO A 242 8.92 17.45 14.24
C PRO A 242 7.46 17.55 13.79
N LEU A 243 6.50 17.66 14.72
CA LEU A 243 5.09 17.83 14.35
C LEU A 243 4.86 19.15 13.61
N LEU A 244 5.41 20.25 14.13
CA LEU A 244 5.31 21.57 13.47
C LEU A 244 6.07 21.58 12.13
N ALA A 245 7.27 21.00 12.09
CA ALA A 245 8.04 20.89 10.85
C ALA A 245 7.31 20.06 9.79
N GLY A 246 6.72 18.93 10.18
CA GLY A 246 5.93 18.10 9.28
C GLY A 246 4.70 18.83 8.71
N LEU A 247 3.97 19.57 9.57
CA LEU A 247 2.86 20.43 9.13
C LEU A 247 3.33 21.55 8.20
N ALA A 248 4.47 22.18 8.49
CA ALA A 248 5.05 23.22 7.64
C ALA A 248 5.45 22.66 6.27
N LEU A 249 6.06 21.46 6.22
CA LEU A 249 6.41 20.79 4.97
C LEU A 249 5.16 20.43 4.14
N LEU A 250 4.09 19.96 4.77
CA LEU A 250 2.83 19.71 4.07
C LEU A 250 2.16 21.02 3.62
N GLY A 251 2.26 22.09 4.40
CA GLY A 251 1.83 23.43 3.97
C GLY A 251 2.63 23.91 2.75
N ALA A 252 3.95 23.74 2.76
CA ALA A 252 4.82 24.05 1.64
C ALA A 252 4.49 23.19 0.41
N PHE A 253 4.19 21.90 0.60
CA PHE A 253 3.69 21.02 -0.46
C PHE A 253 2.45 21.59 -1.12
N LEU A 254 1.42 21.98 -0.35
CA LEU A 254 0.19 22.57 -0.89
C LEU A 254 0.45 23.92 -1.61
N ALA A 255 1.38 24.72 -1.10
CA ALA A 255 1.79 25.97 -1.73
C ALA A 255 2.52 25.74 -3.07
N VAL A 256 3.38 24.74 -3.16
CA VAL A 256 4.06 24.34 -4.41
C VAL A 256 3.05 23.78 -5.40
N GLU A 257 2.17 22.85 -4.99
CA GLU A 257 1.12 22.28 -5.83
C GLU A 257 0.17 23.35 -6.42
N SER A 258 -0.13 24.38 -5.63
CA SER A 258 -1.02 25.47 -6.09
C SER A 258 -0.39 26.37 -7.16
N ARG A 259 0.96 26.34 -7.30
CA ARG A 259 1.72 27.21 -8.22
C ARG A 259 2.37 26.43 -9.35
N THR A 260 2.47 25.12 -9.24
CA THR A 260 3.13 24.27 -10.24
C THR A 260 2.22 24.08 -11.46
N ALA A 261 2.78 24.30 -12.67
CA ALA A 261 2.03 24.12 -13.92
C ALA A 261 1.63 22.66 -14.19
N ALA A 262 2.34 21.71 -13.59
CA ALA A 262 2.09 20.29 -13.74
C ALA A 262 2.14 19.57 -12.36
N PRO A 263 1.17 19.86 -11.47
CA PRO A 263 1.18 19.37 -10.10
C PRO A 263 1.03 17.84 -10.04
N LEU A 264 1.57 17.21 -9.00
CA LEU A 264 1.34 15.79 -8.69
C LEU A 264 -0.14 15.54 -8.37
N MET A 265 -0.73 16.47 -7.62
CA MET A 265 -2.12 16.42 -7.19
C MET A 265 -2.81 17.73 -7.55
N PRO A 266 -3.51 17.83 -8.68
CA PRO A 266 -4.30 19.01 -8.98
C PRO A 266 -5.31 19.28 -7.87
N LEU A 267 -5.10 20.36 -7.10
CA LEU A 267 -5.95 20.70 -5.95
C LEU A 267 -7.43 20.88 -6.31
N GLY A 268 -7.70 21.20 -7.59
CA GLY A 268 -9.06 21.24 -8.15
C GLY A 268 -9.83 19.93 -7.99
N LEU A 269 -9.14 18.78 -8.02
CA LEU A 269 -9.76 17.46 -7.81
C LEU A 269 -10.32 17.29 -6.40
N LEU A 270 -9.72 17.91 -5.40
CA LEU A 270 -10.22 17.89 -4.02
C LEU A 270 -11.48 18.72 -3.82
N ARG A 271 -11.84 19.59 -4.77
CA ARG A 271 -13.12 20.29 -4.78
C ARG A 271 -14.26 19.41 -5.31
N VAL A 272 -13.94 18.35 -6.03
CA VAL A 272 -14.92 17.36 -6.49
C VAL A 272 -15.33 16.48 -5.31
N ARG A 273 -16.57 16.64 -4.87
CA ARG A 273 -17.13 16.00 -3.67
C ARG A 273 -16.90 14.48 -3.63
N ALA A 274 -17.04 13.79 -4.77
CA ALA A 274 -16.85 12.36 -4.88
C ALA A 274 -15.38 11.97 -4.65
N VAL A 275 -14.45 12.72 -5.26
CA VAL A 275 -13.00 12.51 -5.11
C VAL A 275 -12.58 12.74 -3.65
N ALA A 276 -12.91 13.91 -3.09
CA ALA A 276 -12.50 14.27 -1.73
C ALA A 276 -13.04 13.30 -0.68
N SER A 277 -14.35 13.00 -0.73
CA SER A 277 -14.99 12.12 0.25
C SER A 277 -14.48 10.67 0.17
N ALA A 278 -14.22 10.16 -1.04
CA ALA A 278 -13.65 8.82 -1.21
C ALA A 278 -12.21 8.74 -0.71
N ASN A 279 -11.39 9.78 -0.94
CA ASN A 279 -10.01 9.82 -0.45
C ASN A 279 -9.94 9.90 1.09
N VAL A 280 -10.79 10.71 1.73
CA VAL A 280 -10.90 10.73 3.20
C VAL A 280 -11.33 9.37 3.75
N ALA A 281 -12.33 8.74 3.13
CA ALA A 281 -12.76 7.40 3.54
C ALA A 281 -11.64 6.36 3.37
N MET A 282 -10.86 6.43 2.28
CA MET A 282 -9.70 5.56 2.05
C MET A 282 -8.57 5.80 3.05
N LEU A 283 -8.32 7.04 3.44
CA LEU A 283 -7.34 7.38 4.47
C LEU A 283 -7.72 6.74 5.81
N LEU A 284 -8.97 6.90 6.25
CA LEU A 284 -9.47 6.30 7.49
C LEU A 284 -9.49 4.76 7.44
N SER A 285 -9.92 4.18 6.33
CA SER A 285 -9.88 2.73 6.14
C SER A 285 -8.45 2.20 6.12
N GLY A 286 -7.52 2.91 5.49
CA GLY A 286 -6.10 2.57 5.45
C GLY A 286 -5.48 2.49 6.83
N SER A 287 -5.80 3.47 7.71
CA SER A 287 -5.29 3.48 9.08
C SER A 287 -5.67 2.23 9.86
N ALA A 288 -6.92 1.78 9.77
CA ALA A 288 -7.38 0.56 10.41
C ALA A 288 -6.73 -0.70 9.80
N MET A 289 -6.63 -0.77 8.47
CA MET A 289 -6.14 -1.98 7.79
C MET A 289 -4.65 -2.25 8.05
N PHE A 290 -3.80 -1.22 8.08
CA PHE A 290 -2.39 -1.39 8.42
C PHE A 290 -2.22 -1.86 9.87
N CYS A 291 -3.02 -1.29 10.79
CA CYS A 291 -3.02 -1.71 12.18
C CYS A 291 -3.46 -3.17 12.36
N MET A 292 -4.47 -3.62 11.59
CA MET A 292 -4.90 -5.02 11.64
C MET A 292 -3.72 -5.96 11.32
N TRP A 293 -3.04 -5.79 10.20
CA TRP A 293 -1.93 -6.67 9.82
C TRP A 293 -0.78 -6.63 10.84
N PHE A 294 -0.40 -5.44 11.29
CA PHE A 294 0.68 -5.25 12.23
C PHE A 294 0.37 -5.86 13.61
N PHE A 295 -0.71 -5.42 14.24
CA PHE A 295 -1.02 -5.83 15.62
C PHE A 295 -1.56 -7.26 15.72
N MET A 296 -2.22 -7.78 14.67
CA MET A 296 -2.63 -9.18 14.64
C MET A 296 -1.43 -10.13 14.61
N THR A 297 -0.40 -9.79 13.82
CA THR A 297 0.85 -10.55 13.78
C THR A 297 1.57 -10.50 15.13
N LEU A 298 1.67 -9.31 15.74
CA LEU A 298 2.29 -9.16 17.05
C LEU A 298 1.51 -9.91 18.15
N TYR A 299 0.17 -9.86 18.11
CA TYR A 299 -0.66 -10.62 19.05
C TYR A 299 -0.45 -12.13 18.90
N ALA A 300 -0.48 -12.65 17.68
CA ALA A 300 -0.27 -14.07 17.42
C ALA A 300 1.10 -14.55 17.92
N GLN A 301 2.17 -13.78 17.67
CA GLN A 301 3.54 -14.22 18.01
C GLN A 301 3.92 -13.86 19.45
N ASN A 302 3.61 -12.66 19.96
CA ASN A 302 4.09 -12.21 21.27
C ASN A 302 3.15 -12.59 22.43
N VAL A 303 1.86 -12.82 22.17
CA VAL A 303 0.85 -13.15 23.20
C VAL A 303 0.46 -14.63 23.13
N LEU A 304 0.11 -15.12 21.94
CA LEU A 304 -0.31 -16.51 21.76
C LEU A 304 0.89 -17.45 21.50
N HIS A 305 2.10 -16.91 21.39
CA HIS A 305 3.35 -17.66 21.16
C HIS A 305 3.35 -18.53 19.90
N TYR A 306 2.61 -18.09 18.85
CA TYR A 306 2.64 -18.76 17.56
C TYR A 306 4.02 -18.59 16.92
N THR A 307 4.49 -19.65 16.27
CA THR A 307 5.63 -19.54 15.36
C THR A 307 5.29 -18.58 14.20
N PRO A 308 6.28 -18.00 13.52
CA PRO A 308 6.06 -17.19 12.34
C PRO A 308 5.20 -17.90 11.27
N LEU A 309 5.39 -19.19 11.05
CA LEU A 309 4.59 -19.99 10.13
C LEU A 309 3.14 -20.13 10.59
N GLU A 310 2.90 -20.42 11.86
CA GLU A 310 1.56 -20.53 12.43
C GLU A 310 0.83 -19.18 12.36
N ALA A 311 1.52 -18.07 12.68
CA ALA A 311 0.97 -16.72 12.56
C ALA A 311 0.61 -16.38 11.10
N GLY A 312 1.48 -16.74 10.14
CA GLY A 312 1.22 -16.57 8.72
C GLY A 312 0.02 -17.37 8.24
N LEU A 313 -0.08 -18.64 8.60
CA LEU A 313 -1.21 -19.52 8.28
C LEU A 313 -2.50 -19.03 8.92
N ALA A 314 -2.45 -18.55 10.16
CA ALA A 314 -3.61 -18.03 10.88
C ALA A 314 -4.28 -16.84 10.17
N LEU A 315 -3.52 -16.05 9.39
CA LEU A 315 -4.01 -14.89 8.66
C LEU A 315 -4.48 -15.20 7.22
N VAL A 316 -4.30 -16.42 6.72
CA VAL A 316 -4.76 -16.83 5.38
C VAL A 316 -6.28 -16.65 5.20
N PRO A 317 -7.16 -17.04 6.13
CA PRO A 317 -8.60 -16.82 6.00
C PRO A 317 -8.97 -15.34 5.84
N SER A 318 -8.28 -14.45 6.55
CA SER A 318 -8.45 -12.99 6.41
C SER A 318 -8.05 -12.50 5.02
N SER A 319 -6.95 -13.01 4.46
CA SER A 319 -6.50 -12.70 3.09
C SER A 319 -7.50 -13.17 2.03
N LEU A 320 -8.13 -14.33 2.23
CA LEU A 320 -9.18 -14.82 1.34
C LEU A 320 -10.46 -14.00 1.46
N ALA A 321 -10.77 -13.52 2.67
CA ALA A 321 -11.98 -12.73 2.94
C ALA A 321 -11.95 -11.37 2.22
N VAL A 322 -10.80 -10.67 2.12
CA VAL A 322 -10.72 -9.41 1.37
C VAL A 322 -10.94 -9.63 -0.12
N ILE A 323 -10.44 -10.74 -0.68
CA ILE A 323 -10.68 -11.12 -2.07
C ILE A 323 -12.18 -11.39 -2.31
N LEU A 324 -12.80 -12.12 -1.41
CA LEU A 324 -14.24 -12.40 -1.46
C LEU A 324 -15.07 -11.12 -1.40
N GLY A 325 -14.77 -10.24 -0.44
CA GLY A 325 -15.41 -8.93 -0.31
C GLY A 325 -15.30 -8.09 -1.58
N SER A 326 -14.10 -8.00 -2.16
CA SER A 326 -13.86 -7.26 -3.40
C SER A 326 -14.63 -7.85 -4.61
N LYS A 327 -14.80 -9.18 -4.68
CA LYS A 327 -15.59 -9.85 -5.74
C LYS A 327 -17.10 -9.71 -5.53
N LEU A 328 -17.57 -9.61 -4.29
CA LEU A 328 -18.99 -9.40 -3.97
C LEU A 328 -19.41 -7.94 -4.18
N ALA A 329 -18.52 -6.98 -3.93
CA ALA A 329 -18.81 -5.55 -3.99
C ALA A 329 -19.49 -5.12 -5.31
N PRO A 330 -19.03 -5.47 -6.52
CA PRO A 330 -19.67 -5.07 -7.77
C PRO A 330 -21.11 -5.62 -7.93
N ARG A 331 -21.37 -6.83 -7.40
CA ARG A 331 -22.72 -7.42 -7.43
C ARG A 331 -23.68 -6.67 -6.52
N LEU A 332 -23.21 -6.31 -5.31
CA LEU A 332 -23.99 -5.53 -4.34
C LEU A 332 -24.19 -4.09 -4.79
N MET A 333 -23.18 -3.47 -5.43
CA MET A 333 -23.27 -2.12 -5.99
C MET A 333 -24.39 -1.98 -7.03
N ARG A 334 -24.62 -3.02 -7.85
CA ARG A 334 -25.74 -3.03 -8.82
C ARG A 334 -27.11 -3.05 -8.15
N ARG A 335 -27.25 -3.60 -6.93
CA ARG A 335 -28.52 -3.70 -6.20
C ARG A 335 -28.75 -2.52 -5.27
N MET A 336 -27.73 -2.08 -4.57
CA MET A 336 -27.83 -1.11 -3.47
C MET A 336 -27.17 0.23 -3.78
N GLY A 337 -26.32 0.32 -4.83
CA GLY A 337 -25.51 1.49 -5.12
C GLY A 337 -24.17 1.52 -4.36
N ALA A 338 -23.18 2.19 -4.96
CA ALA A 338 -21.79 2.19 -4.47
C ALA A 338 -21.66 2.75 -3.05
N ARG A 339 -22.35 3.85 -2.72
CA ARG A 339 -22.33 4.49 -1.40
C ARG A 339 -22.73 3.52 -0.28
N TYR A 340 -23.84 2.83 -0.44
CA TYR A 340 -24.35 1.93 0.60
C TYR A 340 -23.47 0.70 0.80
N VAL A 341 -22.85 0.19 -0.28
CA VAL A 341 -21.91 -0.92 -0.20
C VAL A 341 -20.63 -0.49 0.52
N ALA A 342 -20.12 0.73 0.27
CA ALA A 342 -18.96 1.28 0.98
C ALA A 342 -19.24 1.40 2.49
N VAL A 343 -20.38 1.98 2.86
CA VAL A 343 -20.81 2.10 4.27
C VAL A 343 -20.98 0.74 4.92
N MET A 344 -21.67 -0.18 4.28
CA MET A 344 -21.87 -1.54 4.77
C MET A 344 -20.53 -2.26 4.98
N GLY A 345 -19.60 -2.15 4.03
CA GLY A 345 -18.25 -2.71 4.16
C GLY A 345 -17.50 -2.16 5.37
N SER A 346 -17.55 -0.84 5.58
CA SER A 346 -16.92 -0.20 6.75
C SER A 346 -17.56 -0.63 8.06
N LEU A 347 -18.88 -0.80 8.10
CA LEU A 347 -19.58 -1.29 9.29
C LEU A 347 -19.25 -2.77 9.59
N VAL A 348 -19.17 -3.62 8.56
CA VAL A 348 -18.73 -5.02 8.73
C VAL A 348 -17.31 -5.08 9.26
N ALA A 349 -16.41 -4.25 8.72
CA ALA A 349 -15.06 -4.13 9.26
C ALA A 349 -15.06 -3.64 10.72
N ALA A 350 -15.85 -2.60 11.05
CA ALA A 350 -15.96 -2.06 12.40
C ALA A 350 -16.43 -3.12 13.41
N VAL A 351 -17.38 -3.99 13.02
CA VAL A 351 -17.80 -5.14 13.86
C VAL A 351 -16.62 -6.09 14.10
N GLY A 352 -15.83 -6.41 13.08
CA GLY A 352 -14.62 -7.24 13.22
C GLY A 352 -13.58 -6.62 14.16
N PHE A 353 -13.30 -5.32 14.02
CA PHE A 353 -12.40 -4.57 14.91
C PHE A 353 -12.94 -4.47 16.33
N GLY A 354 -14.24 -4.24 16.49
CA GLY A 354 -14.91 -4.22 17.79
C GLY A 354 -14.83 -5.58 18.51
N TRP A 355 -15.03 -6.66 17.77
CA TRP A 355 -14.82 -8.01 18.31
C TRP A 355 -13.36 -8.22 18.71
N GLN A 356 -12.42 -7.85 17.84
CA GLN A 356 -11.00 -7.98 18.13
C GLN A 356 -10.55 -7.16 19.36
N SER A 357 -11.29 -6.11 19.72
CA SER A 357 -11.00 -5.32 20.92
C SER A 357 -11.24 -6.08 22.24
N THR A 358 -11.80 -7.29 22.18
CA THR A 358 -12.02 -8.18 23.35
C THR A 358 -10.94 -9.27 23.48
N LEU A 359 -9.73 -8.99 23.00
CA LEU A 359 -8.57 -9.88 23.11
C LEU A 359 -8.33 -10.34 24.54
N SER A 360 -7.88 -11.58 24.69
CA SER A 360 -7.42 -12.15 25.96
C SER A 360 -6.04 -12.81 25.78
N VAL A 361 -5.34 -13.03 26.90
CA VAL A 361 -4.04 -13.71 26.89
C VAL A 361 -4.20 -15.15 26.44
N ASP A 362 -5.29 -15.80 26.79
CA ASP A 362 -5.60 -17.19 26.45
C ASP A 362 -6.58 -17.27 25.27
N GLY A 363 -6.43 -16.38 24.28
CA GLY A 363 -7.36 -16.27 23.15
C GLY A 363 -7.34 -17.50 22.24
N ALA A 364 -8.51 -18.08 21.93
CA ALA A 364 -8.61 -19.17 20.98
C ALA A 364 -8.51 -18.68 19.53
N TYR A 365 -7.90 -19.47 18.65
CA TYR A 365 -7.70 -19.12 17.23
C TYR A 365 -8.98 -18.64 16.54
N LEU A 366 -10.09 -19.39 16.70
CA LEU A 366 -11.35 -19.07 16.04
C LEU A 366 -11.92 -17.71 16.44
N THR A 367 -11.91 -17.40 17.73
CA THR A 367 -12.57 -16.21 18.29
C THR A 367 -11.66 -14.98 18.35
N SER A 368 -10.35 -15.20 18.45
CA SER A 368 -9.38 -14.11 18.63
C SER A 368 -8.57 -13.76 17.38
N ILE A 369 -8.61 -14.60 16.33
CA ILE A 369 -7.88 -14.32 15.07
C ILE A 369 -8.78 -14.52 13.86
N MET A 370 -9.33 -15.73 13.67
CA MET A 370 -9.94 -16.10 12.39
C MET A 370 -11.25 -15.34 12.13
N VAL A 371 -12.23 -15.43 13.02
CA VAL A 371 -13.56 -14.82 12.79
C VAL A 371 -13.47 -13.28 12.73
N PRO A 372 -12.86 -12.59 13.70
CA PRO A 372 -12.73 -11.14 13.60
C PRO A 372 -11.88 -10.72 12.41
N GLY A 373 -10.80 -11.43 12.08
CA GLY A 373 -9.97 -11.17 10.90
C GLY A 373 -10.74 -11.30 9.58
N ILE A 374 -11.59 -12.33 9.45
CA ILE A 374 -12.47 -12.49 8.29
C ILE A 374 -13.44 -11.30 8.18
N LEU A 375 -14.07 -10.87 9.26
CA LEU A 375 -15.01 -9.73 9.25
C LEU A 375 -14.29 -8.43 8.86
N MET A 376 -13.12 -8.14 9.47
CA MET A 376 -12.33 -6.97 9.14
C MET A 376 -11.98 -6.92 7.66
N MET A 377 -11.47 -8.03 7.11
CA MET A 377 -10.97 -8.08 5.74
C MET A 377 -12.08 -8.20 4.70
N LEU A 378 -13.17 -8.91 4.99
CA LEU A 378 -14.38 -8.93 4.15
C LEU A 378 -14.94 -7.51 4.00
N GLY A 379 -15.07 -6.82 5.13
CA GLY A 379 -15.54 -5.43 5.17
C GLY A 379 -14.62 -4.49 4.38
N ALA A 380 -13.30 -4.63 4.53
CA ALA A 380 -12.32 -3.87 3.78
C ALA A 380 -12.46 -4.07 2.26
N GLY A 381 -12.59 -5.31 1.81
CA GLY A 381 -12.81 -5.64 0.40
C GLY A 381 -14.12 -5.08 -0.15
N LEU A 382 -15.20 -5.15 0.63
CA LEU A 382 -16.50 -4.57 0.30
C LEU A 382 -16.45 -3.04 0.18
N ALA A 383 -15.65 -2.35 1.01
CA ALA A 383 -15.57 -0.89 1.01
C ALA A 383 -14.62 -0.35 -0.08
N ALA A 384 -13.48 -0.99 -0.33
CA ALA A 384 -12.42 -0.49 -1.21
C ALA A 384 -12.90 -0.32 -2.67
N THR A 385 -13.59 -1.31 -3.21
CA THR A 385 -14.06 -1.30 -4.61
C THR A 385 -15.05 -0.15 -4.90
N PRO A 386 -16.12 0.05 -4.12
CA PRO A 386 -17.03 1.17 -4.35
C PRO A 386 -16.38 2.54 -4.10
N LEU A 387 -15.47 2.68 -3.13
CA LEU A 387 -14.77 3.94 -2.89
C LEU A 387 -13.88 4.32 -4.07
N ALA A 388 -13.12 3.37 -4.64
CA ALA A 388 -12.33 3.59 -5.84
C ALA A 388 -13.23 3.96 -7.05
N SER A 389 -14.35 3.28 -7.20
CA SER A 389 -15.33 3.56 -8.28
C SER A 389 -15.96 4.95 -8.14
N LEU A 390 -16.34 5.37 -6.93
CA LEU A 390 -16.92 6.69 -6.68
C LEU A 390 -15.91 7.81 -6.90
N ALA A 391 -14.66 7.61 -6.47
CA ALA A 391 -13.60 8.58 -6.71
C ALA A 391 -13.39 8.80 -8.22
N THR A 392 -13.22 7.72 -8.99
CA THR A 392 -12.95 7.78 -10.43
C THR A 392 -14.14 8.28 -11.24
N SER A 393 -15.39 8.01 -10.81
CA SER A 393 -16.60 8.52 -11.48
C SER A 393 -16.79 10.04 -11.37
N GLY A 394 -16.11 10.69 -10.44
CA GLY A 394 -16.13 12.15 -10.27
C GLY A 394 -15.07 12.90 -11.06
N ALA A 395 -14.20 12.19 -11.78
CA ALA A 395 -13.07 12.73 -12.53
C ALA A 395 -13.31 12.61 -14.05
N ARG A 396 -12.62 13.45 -14.82
CA ARG A 396 -12.58 13.30 -16.28
C ARG A 396 -11.86 12.02 -16.69
N PRO A 397 -12.16 11.40 -17.84
CA PRO A 397 -11.50 10.16 -18.28
C PRO A 397 -9.97 10.27 -18.28
N GLU A 398 -9.42 11.42 -18.66
CA GLU A 398 -7.98 11.69 -18.70
C GLU A 398 -7.35 11.76 -17.30
N GLU A 399 -8.14 12.04 -16.28
CA GLU A 399 -7.73 12.16 -14.87
C GLU A 399 -7.94 10.86 -14.08
N ALA A 400 -8.61 9.86 -14.66
CA ALA A 400 -8.99 8.63 -13.95
C ALA A 400 -7.78 7.87 -13.36
N GLY A 401 -6.66 7.84 -14.08
CA GLY A 401 -5.41 7.26 -13.59
C GLY A 401 -4.84 8.00 -12.39
N LEU A 402 -4.82 9.34 -12.45
CA LEU A 402 -4.35 10.19 -11.37
C LEU A 402 -5.22 10.03 -10.11
N VAL A 403 -6.55 10.04 -10.27
CA VAL A 403 -7.50 9.85 -9.15
C VAL A 403 -7.35 8.45 -8.53
N SER A 404 -7.14 7.42 -9.34
CA SER A 404 -6.88 6.07 -8.84
C SER A 404 -5.56 6.01 -8.04
N GLY A 405 -4.52 6.68 -8.52
CA GLY A 405 -3.27 6.88 -7.79
C GLY A 405 -3.48 7.60 -6.46
N LEU A 406 -4.25 8.69 -6.47
CA LEU A 406 -4.57 9.48 -5.27
C LEU A 406 -5.31 8.65 -4.22
N VAL A 407 -6.29 7.83 -4.64
CA VAL A 407 -7.02 6.90 -3.75
C VAL A 407 -6.07 5.92 -3.05
N ASN A 408 -5.14 5.33 -3.82
CA ASN A 408 -4.17 4.41 -3.25
C ASN A 408 -3.13 5.11 -2.36
N THR A 409 -2.68 6.29 -2.74
CA THR A 409 -1.82 7.16 -1.92
C THR A 409 -2.51 7.52 -0.60
N SER A 410 -3.77 7.97 -0.63
CA SER A 410 -4.55 8.30 0.58
C SER A 410 -4.68 7.10 1.50
N ARG A 411 -4.94 5.91 0.96
CA ARG A 411 -4.98 4.66 1.73
C ARG A 411 -3.66 4.36 2.42
N THR A 412 -2.55 4.46 1.70
CA THR A 412 -1.21 4.15 2.24
C THR A 412 -0.74 5.20 3.24
N MET A 413 -0.99 6.49 2.97
CA MET A 413 -0.74 7.59 3.92
C MET A 413 -1.53 7.41 5.21
N GLY A 414 -2.83 7.10 5.09
CA GLY A 414 -3.68 6.78 6.24
C GLY A 414 -3.12 5.61 7.03
N GLY A 415 -2.65 4.56 6.32
CA GLY A 415 -1.99 3.41 6.93
C GLY A 415 -0.76 3.77 7.75
N SER A 416 0.15 4.55 7.17
CA SER A 416 1.40 4.94 7.84
C SER A 416 1.17 5.86 9.05
N LEU A 417 0.34 6.89 8.90
CA LEU A 417 0.00 7.80 10.01
C LEU A 417 -0.83 7.08 11.08
N GLY A 418 -1.80 6.26 10.64
CA GLY A 418 -2.61 5.44 11.53
C GLY A 418 -1.77 4.49 12.35
N LEU A 419 -0.82 3.80 11.72
CA LEU A 419 0.10 2.90 12.42
C LEU A 419 0.95 3.66 13.46
N ALA A 420 1.46 4.85 13.12
CA ALA A 420 2.22 5.68 14.06
C ALA A 420 1.38 6.05 15.30
N ILE A 421 0.16 6.54 15.09
CA ILE A 421 -0.75 6.91 16.18
C ILE A 421 -1.10 5.69 17.03
N MET A 422 -1.47 4.58 16.39
CA MET A 422 -1.93 3.37 17.09
C MET A 422 -0.81 2.65 17.83
N SER A 423 0.43 2.67 17.30
CA SER A 423 1.59 2.14 18.02
C SER A 423 1.90 2.96 19.28
N THR A 424 1.81 4.28 19.20
CA THR A 424 1.95 5.16 20.38
C THR A 424 0.86 4.88 21.42
N ILE A 425 -0.40 4.67 20.99
CA ILE A 425 -1.51 4.33 21.90
C ILE A 425 -1.27 2.96 22.56
N ALA A 426 -0.81 1.96 21.79
CA ALA A 426 -0.51 0.64 22.32
C ALA A 426 0.61 0.68 23.36
N ALA A 427 1.70 1.37 23.03
CA ALA A 427 2.87 1.49 23.88
C ALA A 427 2.57 2.26 25.18
N ALA A 428 1.84 3.37 25.10
CA ALA A 428 1.38 4.13 26.27
C ALA A 428 0.51 3.27 27.21
N ARG A 429 -0.35 2.38 26.66
CA ARG A 429 -1.20 1.50 27.47
C ARG A 429 -0.44 0.35 28.08
N SER A 430 0.53 -0.23 27.36
CA SER A 430 1.37 -1.31 27.89
C SER A 430 2.46 -0.81 28.84
N ALA A 431 2.63 0.49 28.98
CA ALA A 431 3.66 1.15 29.81
C ALA A 431 5.08 0.61 29.54
N GLY A 432 5.37 0.22 28.29
CA GLY A 432 6.66 -0.39 27.89
C GLY A 432 6.85 -1.82 28.38
N SER A 433 5.86 -2.41 29.05
CA SER A 433 5.92 -3.79 29.53
C SER A 433 5.76 -4.79 28.38
N GLY A 434 6.67 -5.78 28.32
CA GLY A 434 6.57 -6.92 27.40
C GLY A 434 5.65 -8.04 27.91
N ALA A 435 5.02 -7.88 29.09
CA ALA A 435 4.15 -8.90 29.65
C ALA A 435 2.92 -9.13 28.74
N PRO A 436 2.51 -10.40 28.48
CA PRO A 436 1.40 -10.72 27.60
C PRO A 436 0.10 -9.99 27.94
N GLY A 437 -0.23 -9.81 29.22
CA GLY A 437 -1.40 -9.06 29.67
C GLY A 437 -1.36 -7.59 29.27
N ALA A 438 -0.23 -6.91 29.51
CA ALA A 438 -0.05 -5.51 29.16
C ALA A 438 -0.08 -5.28 27.64
N LEU A 439 0.56 -6.16 26.86
CA LEU A 439 0.50 -6.14 25.41
C LEU A 439 -0.92 -6.33 24.89
N THR A 440 -1.67 -7.28 25.46
CA THR A 440 -3.07 -7.56 25.09
C THR A 440 -3.96 -6.33 25.32
N GLU A 441 -3.81 -5.65 26.46
CA GLU A 441 -4.56 -4.42 26.74
C GLU A 441 -4.20 -3.29 25.75
N GLY A 442 -2.92 -3.13 25.42
CA GLY A 442 -2.45 -2.16 24.42
C GLY A 442 -3.07 -2.45 23.03
N TYR A 443 -3.00 -3.70 22.59
CA TYR A 443 -3.57 -4.10 21.29
C TYR A 443 -5.10 -4.00 21.26
N ALA A 444 -5.79 -4.37 22.35
CA ALA A 444 -7.23 -4.20 22.47
C ALA A 444 -7.65 -2.73 22.33
N LEU A 445 -6.88 -1.80 22.92
CA LEU A 445 -7.15 -0.36 22.78
C LEU A 445 -6.96 0.11 21.32
N VAL A 446 -5.96 -0.39 20.61
CA VAL A 446 -5.78 -0.12 19.17
C VAL A 446 -7.01 -0.56 18.36
N PHE A 447 -7.51 -1.77 18.61
CA PHE A 447 -8.69 -2.27 17.89
C PHE A 447 -9.97 -1.49 18.24
N ARG A 448 -10.15 -1.05 19.51
CA ARG A 448 -11.24 -0.13 19.90
C ARG A 448 -11.16 1.21 19.19
N THR A 449 -9.98 1.81 19.15
CA THR A 449 -9.74 3.10 18.46
C THR A 449 -9.97 2.94 16.95
N SER A 450 -9.49 1.86 16.34
CA SER A 450 -9.74 1.56 14.92
C SER A 450 -11.22 1.37 14.62
N THR A 451 -11.98 0.76 15.53
CA THR A 451 -13.45 0.66 15.45
C THR A 451 -14.08 2.05 15.39
N ALA A 452 -13.70 2.93 16.31
CA ALA A 452 -14.20 4.31 16.34
C ALA A 452 -13.87 5.07 15.03
N VAL A 453 -12.65 4.93 14.53
CA VAL A 453 -12.22 5.54 13.25
C VAL A 453 -13.08 5.04 12.08
N LEU A 454 -13.36 3.74 12.00
CA LEU A 454 -14.20 3.18 10.94
C LEU A 454 -15.66 3.61 11.07
N LEU A 455 -16.21 3.73 12.27
CA LEU A 455 -17.57 4.25 12.50
C LEU A 455 -17.67 5.73 12.10
N VAL A 456 -16.70 6.55 12.48
CA VAL A 456 -16.60 7.95 12.01
C VAL A 456 -16.51 7.99 10.49
N GLY A 457 -15.68 7.14 9.89
CA GLY A 457 -15.59 6.99 8.42
C GLY A 457 -16.93 6.61 7.79
N ALA A 458 -17.66 5.68 8.37
CA ALA A 458 -19.00 5.29 7.89
C ALA A 458 -20.00 6.46 7.97
N VAL A 459 -20.02 7.21 9.05
CA VAL A 459 -20.86 8.42 9.21
C VAL A 459 -20.48 9.45 8.15
N LEU A 460 -19.20 9.77 7.98
CA LEU A 460 -18.73 10.70 6.94
C LEU A 460 -19.12 10.23 5.54
N MET A 461 -19.04 8.94 5.24
CA MET A 461 -19.51 8.38 3.97
C MET A 461 -21.01 8.57 3.77
N VAL A 462 -21.82 8.40 4.82
CA VAL A 462 -23.27 8.65 4.78
C VAL A 462 -23.58 10.12 4.56
N LEU A 463 -22.81 11.02 5.10
CA LEU A 463 -23.07 12.47 4.99
C LEU A 463 -22.50 13.07 3.71
N TRP A 464 -21.35 12.60 3.27
CA TRP A 464 -20.55 13.30 2.26
C TRP A 464 -20.47 12.59 0.91
N LEU A 465 -20.44 11.22 0.83
CA LEU A 465 -20.44 10.54 -0.47
C LEU A 465 -21.70 10.84 -1.29
N PRO A 466 -21.58 11.03 -2.61
CA PRO A 466 -22.73 11.25 -3.48
C PRO A 466 -23.62 9.99 -3.55
N ARG A 467 -24.94 10.21 -3.63
CA ARG A 467 -25.92 9.11 -3.71
C ARG A 467 -25.93 8.40 -5.08
N LYS A 468 -25.66 9.15 -6.14
CA LYS A 468 -25.54 8.63 -7.51
C LYS A 468 -24.16 8.98 -8.06
N PRO A 469 -23.55 8.14 -8.91
CA PRO A 469 -22.40 8.56 -9.69
C PRO A 469 -22.74 9.84 -10.43
N ALA A 470 -21.79 10.78 -10.53
CA ALA A 470 -21.98 11.93 -11.40
C ALA A 470 -22.26 11.42 -12.82
N ALA A 471 -23.38 11.81 -13.42
CA ALA A 471 -23.63 11.51 -14.82
C ALA A 471 -22.48 12.15 -15.59
N SER A 472 -21.80 11.35 -16.43
CA SER A 472 -20.82 11.87 -17.38
C SER A 472 -21.55 12.94 -18.18
N SER A 473 -21.16 14.21 -18.02
CA SER A 473 -21.68 15.29 -18.85
C SER A 473 -21.36 14.94 -20.30
N PRO A 474 -22.33 14.87 -21.21
CA PRO A 474 -22.01 14.70 -22.60
C PRO A 474 -21.11 15.86 -23.00
N ALA A 475 -20.02 15.55 -23.70
CA ALA A 475 -19.12 16.53 -24.27
C ALA A 475 -19.97 17.48 -25.16
N ALA A 476 -19.99 18.76 -24.79
CA ALA A 476 -20.51 19.82 -25.60
C ALA A 476 -19.44 20.25 -26.64
#